data_18be8dd96d6302b13303e8e459d64f23
#
_entry.id   18be8dd96d6302b13303e8e459d64f23
#
_cell.length_a   1.000
_cell.length_b   1.000
_cell.length_c   1.000
_cell.angle_alpha   90.00
_cell.angle_beta   90.00
_cell.angle_gamma   90.00
#
_symmetry.space_group_name_H-M   'P 1'
#
loop_
_entity.id
_entity.type
_entity.pdbx_description
1 polymer ?
#
loop_
_entity_poly.entity_id
_entity_poly.type
_entity_poly.pdbx_seq_one_letter_code
_entity_poly.pdbx_strand_id
1 'polypeptide(L)'
;MTEADRGRAAFDREAWADAYAYLTEADTEMLELDDLERLSVAAYLTGRSNESFRSWERAHHGWAARGDIRRAARASFWLVFELINQHDLAIGSGWIDRTQRLLEHEGDCVEVGYLRYLSGLLTIFQGDPEPAEALFAEALAIGERFGDTELATLARIGRGRCLVYLGRVAEGIALLDEAMVAVGAREVSPIAVGDAYCTVIEGCEELFDLHRVRAWTDAFYAWCEAQPQLVLYRGICFVYRAELLALRGRWDKALDEIDSALKRIVDPRDAVVLGAAFYLRGDLHRLRGALDEASDAYRKANELGRQPQPGLALLRVAQGRPDAAAAAIRRVLDESTDPFSRARVLGAFVEITCVTDEAAAALPAAQELEAIASELNMPFLRAMASTALGRVQLATSDVRVAVATLRRAWRTWSELEIPYEAARVRMLIADACAALGDDDGEQMERDAARATFEQLGAALYPPLSQEASQPTNGLTTRELEVVRLLATGATNRAIARELRISEKTVATHVGHMFTKLAVESRAALTAYAYEHGLV
;
A
#
# COMPACT_ATOMS: atom_id res chain seq x y z
N MET A 1 7.38 -19.54 46.04
CA MET A 1 7.37 -19.36 44.58
C MET A 1 8.41 -18.28 44.31
N THR A 2 9.48 -18.63 43.63
CA THR A 2 10.57 -17.71 43.28
C THR A 2 10.12 -16.74 42.17
N GLU A 3 10.88 -15.68 41.92
CA GLU A 3 10.57 -14.78 40.79
C GLU A 3 10.66 -15.53 39.46
N ALA A 4 11.62 -16.44 39.29
CA ALA A 4 11.72 -17.32 38.14
C ALA A 4 10.48 -18.21 37.95
N ASP A 5 9.91 -18.77 39.04
CA ASP A 5 8.69 -19.57 38.96
C ASP A 5 7.47 -18.70 38.53
N ARG A 6 7.39 -17.44 39.01
CA ARG A 6 6.38 -16.49 38.59
C ARG A 6 6.51 -16.13 37.10
N GLY A 7 7.77 -15.95 36.65
CA GLY A 7 8.09 -15.65 35.27
C GLY A 7 7.70 -16.79 34.33
N ARG A 8 8.01 -18.05 34.68
CA ARG A 8 7.57 -19.25 33.94
C ARG A 8 6.06 -19.32 33.85
N ALA A 9 5.36 -19.16 34.98
CA ALA A 9 3.91 -19.18 35.01
C ALA A 9 3.26 -18.01 34.24
N ALA A 10 3.88 -16.85 34.17
CA ALA A 10 3.43 -15.73 33.36
C ALA A 10 3.65 -16.01 31.86
N PHE A 11 4.79 -16.59 31.50
CA PHE A 11 5.11 -17.00 30.14
C PHE A 11 4.11 -18.03 29.59
N ASP A 12 3.79 -19.05 30.39
CA ASP A 12 2.82 -20.11 30.02
C ASP A 12 1.39 -19.57 29.79
N ARG A 13 1.08 -18.40 30.34
CA ARG A 13 -0.21 -17.69 30.14
C ARG A 13 -0.14 -16.60 29.07
N GLU A 14 0.97 -16.50 28.32
CA GLU A 14 1.19 -15.45 27.33
C GLU A 14 1.14 -14.02 27.91
N ALA A 15 1.40 -13.87 29.22
CA ALA A 15 1.52 -12.58 29.91
C ALA A 15 2.95 -12.04 29.79
N TRP A 16 3.28 -11.54 28.60
CA TRP A 16 4.67 -11.27 28.17
C TRP A 16 5.38 -10.22 29.00
N ALA A 17 4.72 -9.11 29.34
CA ALA A 17 5.32 -8.06 30.17
C ALA A 17 5.57 -8.53 31.61
N ASP A 18 4.64 -9.33 32.17
CA ASP A 18 4.82 -9.92 33.49
C ASP A 18 5.92 -10.97 33.48
N ALA A 19 5.97 -11.82 32.44
CA ALA A 19 7.04 -12.80 32.27
C ALA A 19 8.41 -12.12 32.19
N TYR A 20 8.52 -11.08 31.38
CA TYR A 20 9.74 -10.27 31.28
C TYR A 20 10.13 -9.66 32.62
N ALA A 21 9.19 -9.01 33.33
CA ALA A 21 9.47 -8.36 34.62
C ALA A 21 9.99 -9.37 35.66
N TYR A 22 9.28 -10.47 35.87
CA TYR A 22 9.67 -11.47 36.87
C TYR A 22 10.98 -12.17 36.53
N LEU A 23 11.22 -12.51 35.24
CA LEU A 23 12.48 -13.15 34.84
C LEU A 23 13.66 -12.18 34.92
N THR A 24 13.45 -10.88 34.74
CA THR A 24 14.50 -9.86 34.88
C THR A 24 14.81 -9.56 36.36
N GLU A 25 13.78 -9.60 37.23
CA GLU A 25 13.98 -9.42 38.70
C GLU A 25 14.62 -10.64 39.37
N ALA A 26 14.50 -11.83 38.76
CA ALA A 26 15.20 -12.99 39.23
C ALA A 26 16.73 -12.77 39.13
N ASP A 27 17.48 -13.34 40.05
CA ASP A 27 18.96 -13.28 40.01
C ASP A 27 19.43 -13.86 38.68
N THR A 28 19.90 -12.98 37.78
CA THR A 28 20.27 -13.33 36.41
C THR A 28 21.44 -14.30 36.29
N GLU A 29 22.27 -14.44 37.35
CA GLU A 29 23.34 -15.44 37.42
C GLU A 29 22.79 -16.83 37.79
N MET A 30 21.59 -16.87 38.38
CA MET A 30 20.93 -18.11 38.83
C MET A 30 19.82 -18.58 37.88
N LEU A 31 19.50 -17.82 36.80
CA LEU A 31 18.54 -18.27 35.81
C LEU A 31 19.03 -19.51 35.06
N GLU A 32 18.15 -20.49 34.90
CA GLU A 32 18.40 -21.61 34.01
C GLU A 32 18.44 -21.16 32.56
N LEU A 33 19.12 -21.91 31.67
CA LEU A 33 19.21 -21.53 30.25
C LEU A 33 17.85 -21.50 29.56
N ASP A 34 16.91 -22.36 29.96
CA ASP A 34 15.51 -22.33 29.51
C ASP A 34 14.78 -21.05 29.90
N ASP A 35 15.13 -20.45 31.04
CA ASP A 35 14.55 -19.18 31.47
C ASP A 35 15.12 -18.00 30.70
N LEU A 36 16.38 -18.08 30.24
CA LEU A 36 16.95 -17.10 29.33
C LEU A 36 16.26 -17.11 27.97
N GLU A 37 15.89 -18.28 27.45
CA GLU A 37 15.13 -18.41 26.22
C GLU A 37 13.72 -17.80 26.40
N ARG A 38 13.01 -18.08 27.52
CA ARG A 38 11.72 -17.45 27.84
C ARG A 38 11.84 -15.93 27.98
N LEU A 39 12.90 -15.46 28.64
CA LEU A 39 13.17 -14.04 28.79
C LEU A 39 13.37 -13.36 27.43
N SER A 40 14.12 -14.02 26.53
CA SER A 40 14.34 -13.51 25.17
C SER A 40 13.04 -13.35 24.41
N VAL A 41 12.18 -14.38 24.38
CA VAL A 41 10.87 -14.32 23.72
C VAL A 41 9.99 -13.24 24.34
N ALA A 42 9.89 -13.16 25.67
CA ALA A 42 9.09 -12.15 26.36
C ALA A 42 9.60 -10.73 26.11
N ALA A 43 10.93 -10.53 26.08
CA ALA A 43 11.55 -9.26 25.73
C ALA A 43 11.22 -8.85 24.29
N TYR A 44 11.36 -9.76 23.33
CA TYR A 44 11.07 -9.52 21.92
C TYR A 44 9.60 -9.10 21.73
N LEU A 45 8.66 -9.90 22.22
CA LEU A 45 7.22 -9.66 22.07
C LEU A 45 6.74 -8.36 22.76
N THR A 46 7.49 -7.88 23.74
CA THR A 46 7.23 -6.60 24.45
C THR A 46 8.07 -5.44 23.89
N GLY A 47 8.73 -5.60 22.73
CA GLY A 47 9.45 -4.53 22.02
C GLY A 47 10.82 -4.19 22.64
N ARG A 48 11.40 -5.10 23.42
CA ARG A 48 12.72 -4.93 24.07
C ARG A 48 13.80 -5.72 23.33
N SER A 49 14.01 -5.39 22.08
CA SER A 49 14.87 -6.17 21.18
C SER A 49 16.34 -6.26 21.65
N ASN A 50 16.91 -5.23 22.28
CA ASN A 50 18.28 -5.29 22.79
C ASN A 50 18.44 -6.30 23.94
N GLU A 51 17.44 -6.39 24.81
CA GLU A 51 17.41 -7.33 25.92
C GLU A 51 17.16 -8.75 25.41
N SER A 52 16.28 -8.91 24.41
CA SER A 52 16.07 -10.18 23.72
C SER A 52 17.38 -10.70 23.14
N PHE A 53 18.05 -9.89 22.32
CA PHE A 53 19.34 -10.23 21.71
C PHE A 53 20.36 -10.70 22.74
N ARG A 54 20.58 -9.95 23.83
CA ARG A 54 21.55 -10.31 24.88
C ARG A 54 21.18 -11.61 25.57
N SER A 55 19.90 -11.87 25.77
CA SER A 55 19.43 -13.08 26.42
C SER A 55 19.60 -14.30 25.51
N TRP A 56 19.32 -14.17 24.20
CA TRP A 56 19.64 -15.22 23.22
C TRP A 56 21.15 -15.51 23.13
N GLU A 57 21.98 -14.47 23.10
CA GLU A 57 23.43 -14.62 23.07
C GLU A 57 23.94 -15.38 24.31
N ARG A 58 23.44 -15.06 25.51
CA ARG A 58 23.76 -15.77 26.76
C ARG A 58 23.27 -17.21 26.71
N ALA A 59 22.05 -17.46 26.21
CA ALA A 59 21.53 -18.82 26.08
C ALA A 59 22.40 -19.65 25.12
N HIS A 60 22.77 -19.11 23.96
CA HIS A 60 23.68 -19.74 23.01
C HIS A 60 25.01 -20.14 23.66
N HIS A 61 25.67 -19.19 24.33
CA HIS A 61 26.96 -19.48 25.00
C HIS A 61 26.83 -20.49 26.15
N GLY A 62 25.73 -20.40 26.91
CA GLY A 62 25.46 -21.34 28.01
C GLY A 62 25.24 -22.77 27.53
N TRP A 63 24.43 -22.96 26.46
CA TRP A 63 24.22 -24.29 25.87
C TRP A 63 25.48 -24.85 25.24
N ALA A 64 26.23 -24.03 24.50
CA ALA A 64 27.50 -24.44 23.91
C ALA A 64 28.53 -24.89 25.00
N ALA A 65 28.62 -24.17 26.12
CA ALA A 65 29.46 -24.52 27.23
C ALA A 65 29.05 -25.83 27.92
N ARG A 66 27.77 -26.20 27.88
CA ARG A 66 27.25 -27.51 28.38
C ARG A 66 27.41 -28.65 27.36
N GLY A 67 27.89 -28.37 26.15
CA GLY A 67 27.99 -29.32 25.05
C GLY A 67 26.68 -29.63 24.34
N ASP A 68 25.61 -28.90 24.66
CA ASP A 68 24.32 -29.02 23.92
C ASP A 68 24.35 -28.11 22.69
N ILE A 69 25.02 -28.60 21.67
CA ILE A 69 25.29 -27.86 20.44
C ILE A 69 23.98 -27.56 19.68
N ARG A 70 22.99 -28.46 19.72
CA ARG A 70 21.71 -28.28 19.03
C ARG A 70 20.89 -27.14 19.63
N ARG A 71 20.78 -27.09 20.95
CA ARG A 71 20.13 -25.98 21.65
C ARG A 71 20.86 -24.65 21.46
N ALA A 72 22.22 -24.68 21.47
CA ALA A 72 22.99 -23.50 21.13
C ALA A 72 22.69 -22.98 19.71
N ALA A 73 22.57 -23.87 18.74
CA ALA A 73 22.20 -23.51 17.37
C ALA A 73 20.78 -22.97 17.28
N ARG A 74 19.83 -23.53 18.04
CA ARG A 74 18.45 -23.02 18.10
C ARG A 74 18.35 -21.61 18.70
N ALA A 75 19.10 -21.34 19.75
CA ALA A 75 19.21 -19.97 20.32
C ALA A 75 19.82 -18.99 19.32
N SER A 76 20.86 -19.43 18.56
CA SER A 76 21.41 -18.61 17.46
C SER A 76 20.39 -18.34 16.35
N PHE A 77 19.54 -19.32 16.02
CA PHE A 77 18.50 -19.14 15.02
C PHE A 77 17.60 -17.95 15.35
N TRP A 78 17.02 -17.90 16.54
CA TRP A 78 16.15 -16.81 16.96
C TRP A 78 16.89 -15.47 17.02
N LEU A 79 18.12 -15.45 17.50
CA LEU A 79 18.98 -14.27 17.51
C LEU A 79 19.18 -13.71 16.10
N VAL A 80 19.51 -14.58 15.13
CA VAL A 80 19.71 -14.17 13.73
C VAL A 80 18.41 -13.74 13.09
N PHE A 81 17.31 -14.45 13.38
CA PHE A 81 15.99 -14.10 12.90
C PHE A 81 15.58 -12.66 13.30
N GLU A 82 15.80 -12.30 14.57
CA GLU A 82 15.59 -10.94 15.06
C GLU A 82 16.50 -9.91 14.36
N LEU A 83 17.79 -10.24 14.14
CA LEU A 83 18.72 -9.36 13.43
C LEU A 83 18.31 -9.09 11.99
N ILE A 84 17.89 -10.14 11.27
CA ILE A 84 17.43 -10.02 9.89
C ILE A 84 16.19 -9.11 9.83
N ASN A 85 15.22 -9.31 10.72
CA ASN A 85 14.02 -8.47 10.79
C ASN A 85 14.33 -7.01 11.18
N GLN A 86 15.49 -6.75 11.84
CA GLN A 86 16.00 -5.41 12.13
C GLN A 86 16.92 -4.85 11.02
N HIS A 87 17.10 -5.56 9.92
CA HIS A 87 18.01 -5.23 8.81
C HIS A 87 19.50 -5.19 9.19
N ASP A 88 19.90 -5.81 10.31
CA ASP A 88 21.29 -5.97 10.72
C ASP A 88 21.95 -7.19 10.03
N LEU A 89 21.88 -7.23 8.69
CA LEU A 89 22.24 -8.38 7.86
C LEU A 89 23.72 -8.81 8.01
N ALA A 90 24.63 -7.85 8.21
CA ALA A 90 26.06 -8.16 8.36
C ALA A 90 26.36 -8.94 9.65
N ILE A 91 25.73 -8.54 10.78
CA ILE A 91 25.87 -9.24 12.05
C ILE A 91 25.19 -10.61 11.95
N GLY A 92 23.99 -10.66 11.35
CA GLY A 92 23.26 -11.91 11.12
C GLY A 92 24.05 -12.93 10.32
N SER A 93 24.71 -12.51 9.22
CA SER A 93 25.59 -13.38 8.42
C SER A 93 26.75 -13.96 9.26
N GLY A 94 27.41 -13.14 10.08
CA GLY A 94 28.47 -13.62 10.95
C GLY A 94 28.02 -14.69 11.97
N TRP A 95 26.79 -14.55 12.49
CA TRP A 95 26.19 -15.55 13.37
C TRP A 95 25.79 -16.83 12.63
N ILE A 96 25.31 -16.74 11.39
CA ILE A 96 25.04 -17.93 10.54
C ILE A 96 26.32 -18.73 10.34
N ASP A 97 27.42 -18.08 9.93
CA ASP A 97 28.73 -18.75 9.72
C ASP A 97 29.23 -19.40 10.99
N ARG A 98 29.06 -18.74 12.14
CA ARG A 98 29.42 -19.29 13.44
C ARG A 98 28.62 -20.54 13.78
N THR A 99 27.30 -20.49 13.57
CA THR A 99 26.39 -21.60 13.86
C THR A 99 26.62 -22.77 12.92
N GLN A 100 26.92 -22.49 11.65
CA GLN A 100 27.31 -23.54 10.69
C GLN A 100 28.54 -24.31 11.16
N ARG A 101 29.61 -23.61 11.54
CA ARG A 101 30.80 -24.26 12.10
C ARG A 101 30.51 -25.09 13.36
N LEU A 102 29.57 -24.60 14.19
CA LEU A 102 29.17 -25.30 15.40
C LEU A 102 28.50 -26.66 15.09
N LEU A 103 27.71 -26.71 14.01
CA LEU A 103 26.96 -27.90 13.57
C LEU A 103 27.75 -28.87 12.68
N GLU A 104 28.98 -28.53 12.25
CA GLU A 104 29.78 -29.37 11.33
C GLU A 104 29.95 -30.82 11.79
N HIS A 105 29.93 -31.06 13.11
CA HIS A 105 30.17 -32.37 13.70
C HIS A 105 28.92 -33.03 14.31
N GLU A 106 27.74 -32.36 14.23
CA GLU A 106 26.52 -32.85 14.87
C GLU A 106 25.74 -33.92 14.06
N GLY A 107 26.19 -34.20 12.84
CA GLY A 107 25.48 -35.14 11.95
C GLY A 107 24.16 -34.59 11.45
N ASP A 108 23.21 -35.48 11.16
CA ASP A 108 21.89 -35.10 10.65
C ASP A 108 20.98 -34.59 11.78
N CYS A 109 20.58 -33.33 11.72
CA CYS A 109 19.75 -32.70 12.74
C CYS A 109 18.86 -31.60 12.15
N VAL A 110 17.77 -31.27 12.84
CA VAL A 110 16.80 -30.29 12.39
C VAL A 110 17.38 -28.87 12.34
N GLU A 111 18.36 -28.56 13.16
CA GLU A 111 19.02 -27.25 13.24
C GLU A 111 19.71 -26.85 11.93
N VAL A 112 20.16 -27.84 11.13
CA VAL A 112 20.66 -27.58 9.77
C VAL A 112 19.54 -26.98 8.90
N GLY A 113 18.30 -27.43 9.04
CA GLY A 113 17.14 -26.87 8.36
C GLY A 113 16.86 -25.41 8.74
N TYR A 114 17.01 -25.07 10.02
CA TYR A 114 16.90 -23.69 10.49
C TYR A 114 17.99 -22.79 9.92
N LEU A 115 19.22 -23.28 9.74
CA LEU A 115 20.28 -22.54 9.04
C LEU A 115 19.96 -22.34 7.56
N ARG A 116 19.40 -23.36 6.87
CA ARG A 116 18.95 -23.23 5.48
C ARG A 116 17.88 -22.16 5.36
N TYR A 117 16.93 -22.11 6.28
CA TYR A 117 15.90 -21.09 6.32
C TYR A 117 16.49 -19.67 6.46
N LEU A 118 17.42 -19.45 7.41
CA LEU A 118 18.08 -18.15 7.57
C LEU A 118 18.89 -17.74 6.34
N SER A 119 19.58 -18.69 5.71
CA SER A 119 20.30 -18.45 4.46
C SER A 119 19.33 -18.05 3.34
N GLY A 120 18.17 -18.69 3.26
CA GLY A 120 17.09 -18.33 2.34
C GLY A 120 16.58 -16.91 2.59
N LEU A 121 16.37 -16.51 3.86
CA LEU A 121 15.98 -15.13 4.20
C LEU A 121 17.02 -14.11 3.74
N LEU A 122 18.32 -14.34 4.03
CA LEU A 122 19.36 -13.44 3.55
C LEU A 122 19.39 -13.32 2.03
N THR A 123 19.21 -14.44 1.32
CA THR A 123 19.24 -14.49 -0.14
C THR A 123 18.06 -13.72 -0.75
N ILE A 124 16.86 -13.86 -0.20
CA ILE A 124 15.70 -13.13 -0.71
C ILE A 124 15.80 -11.62 -0.44
N PHE A 125 16.37 -11.20 0.70
CA PHE A 125 16.65 -9.80 0.98
C PHE A 125 17.71 -9.18 0.04
N GLN A 126 18.55 -10.02 -0.61
CA GLN A 126 19.47 -9.60 -1.66
C GLN A 126 18.81 -9.50 -3.04
N GLY A 127 17.55 -9.91 -3.17
CA GLY A 127 16.77 -9.83 -4.40
C GLY A 127 16.87 -11.08 -5.29
N ASP A 128 17.37 -12.22 -4.76
CA ASP A 128 17.61 -13.46 -5.51
C ASP A 128 16.57 -14.54 -5.14
N PRO A 129 15.33 -14.52 -5.67
CA PRO A 129 14.28 -15.43 -5.25
C PRO A 129 14.50 -16.90 -5.67
N GLU A 130 15.21 -17.18 -6.77
CA GLU A 130 15.43 -18.54 -7.27
C GLU A 130 16.35 -19.37 -6.36
N PRO A 131 17.57 -18.91 -5.96
CA PRO A 131 18.38 -19.64 -4.99
C PRO A 131 17.75 -19.64 -3.58
N ALA A 132 16.99 -18.60 -3.21
CA ALA A 132 16.27 -18.59 -1.93
C ALA A 132 15.18 -19.67 -1.89
N GLU A 133 14.42 -19.89 -2.99
CA GLU A 133 13.42 -20.97 -3.08
C GLU A 133 14.03 -22.34 -2.83
N ALA A 134 15.19 -22.62 -3.42
CA ALA A 134 15.90 -23.88 -3.21
C ALA A 134 16.29 -24.08 -1.73
N LEU A 135 16.79 -23.05 -1.06
CA LEU A 135 17.14 -23.10 0.37
C LEU A 135 15.92 -23.33 1.26
N PHE A 136 14.80 -22.67 0.96
CA PHE A 136 13.54 -22.90 1.69
C PHE A 136 12.96 -24.30 1.40
N ALA A 137 13.12 -24.83 0.19
CA ALA A 137 12.71 -26.20 -0.13
C ALA A 137 13.53 -27.24 0.66
N GLU A 138 14.85 -27.04 0.80
CA GLU A 138 15.70 -27.88 1.66
C GLU A 138 15.27 -27.79 3.12
N ALA A 139 15.03 -26.57 3.64
CA ALA A 139 14.56 -26.35 5.01
C ALA A 139 13.21 -27.06 5.27
N LEU A 140 12.28 -26.98 4.33
CA LEU A 140 10.98 -27.63 4.40
C LEU A 140 11.14 -29.15 4.46
N ALA A 141 11.93 -29.74 3.57
CA ALA A 141 12.18 -31.17 3.54
C ALA A 141 12.79 -31.69 4.85
N ILE A 142 13.69 -30.90 5.48
CA ILE A 142 14.26 -31.23 6.79
C ILE A 142 13.18 -31.13 7.87
N GLY A 143 12.39 -30.04 7.92
CA GLY A 143 11.32 -29.84 8.88
C GLY A 143 10.32 -31.02 8.85
N GLU A 144 9.86 -31.40 7.66
CA GLU A 144 8.94 -32.53 7.47
C GLU A 144 9.55 -33.88 7.91
N ARG A 145 10.82 -34.12 7.58
CA ARG A 145 11.52 -35.35 7.96
C ARG A 145 11.68 -35.51 9.47
N PHE A 146 11.93 -34.40 10.17
CA PHE A 146 12.08 -34.41 11.64
C PHE A 146 10.76 -34.19 12.38
N GLY A 147 9.66 -33.89 11.68
CA GLY A 147 8.36 -33.56 12.28
C GLY A 147 8.37 -32.23 13.03
N ASP A 148 9.25 -31.29 12.64
CA ASP A 148 9.33 -29.96 13.23
C ASP A 148 8.35 -29.02 12.50
N THR A 149 7.15 -28.84 13.10
CA THR A 149 6.07 -28.05 12.52
C THR A 149 6.47 -26.57 12.35
N GLU A 150 7.26 -26.03 13.27
CA GLU A 150 7.71 -24.63 13.21
C GLU A 150 8.59 -24.37 11.99
N LEU A 151 9.64 -25.18 11.82
CA LEU A 151 10.53 -25.08 10.67
C LEU A 151 9.76 -25.28 9.36
N ALA A 152 8.90 -26.31 9.31
CA ALA A 152 8.09 -26.59 8.12
C ALA A 152 7.17 -25.42 7.76
N THR A 153 6.54 -24.79 8.76
CA THR A 153 5.67 -23.63 8.55
C THR A 153 6.43 -22.41 8.04
N LEU A 154 7.53 -22.04 8.70
CA LEU A 154 8.39 -20.94 8.27
C LEU A 154 8.94 -21.17 6.86
N ALA A 155 9.42 -22.38 6.57
CA ALA A 155 9.97 -22.73 5.26
C ALA A 155 8.88 -22.71 4.14
N ARG A 156 7.65 -23.14 4.43
CA ARG A 156 6.51 -22.99 3.48
C ARG A 156 6.24 -21.53 3.15
N ILE A 157 6.26 -20.66 4.15
CA ILE A 157 6.05 -19.20 3.94
C ILE A 157 7.16 -18.64 3.07
N GLY A 158 8.41 -18.86 3.41
CA GLY A 158 9.56 -18.37 2.63
C GLY A 158 9.53 -18.88 1.19
N ARG A 159 9.31 -20.19 1.02
CA ARG A 159 9.19 -20.83 -0.29
C ARG A 159 8.00 -20.29 -1.08
N GLY A 160 6.84 -20.15 -0.44
CA GLY A 160 5.62 -19.60 -1.06
C GLY A 160 5.85 -18.19 -1.59
N ARG A 161 6.52 -17.33 -0.82
CA ARG A 161 6.89 -15.97 -1.26
C ARG A 161 7.84 -16.00 -2.46
N CYS A 162 8.87 -16.84 -2.46
CA CYS A 162 9.77 -16.98 -3.60
C CYS A 162 9.04 -17.44 -4.85
N LEU A 163 8.13 -18.43 -4.75
CA LEU A 163 7.36 -18.90 -5.90
C LEU A 163 6.47 -17.81 -6.49
N VAL A 164 5.89 -16.94 -5.67
CA VAL A 164 5.15 -15.75 -6.14
C VAL A 164 6.06 -14.85 -6.96
N TYR A 165 7.25 -14.50 -6.45
CA TYR A 165 8.21 -13.66 -7.19
C TYR A 165 8.70 -14.30 -8.50
N LEU A 166 8.76 -15.64 -8.55
CA LEU A 166 9.12 -16.41 -9.75
C LEU A 166 7.96 -16.62 -10.74
N GLY A 167 6.79 -15.98 -10.51
CA GLY A 167 5.59 -16.10 -11.35
C GLY A 167 4.77 -17.38 -11.14
N ARG A 168 5.17 -18.26 -10.21
CA ARG A 168 4.45 -19.50 -9.86
C ARG A 168 3.39 -19.22 -8.78
N VAL A 169 2.52 -18.25 -9.05
CA VAL A 169 1.61 -17.64 -8.06
C VAL A 169 0.69 -18.66 -7.41
N ALA A 170 0.07 -19.55 -8.19
CA ALA A 170 -0.88 -20.54 -7.64
C ALA A 170 -0.20 -21.51 -6.66
N GLU A 171 1.02 -21.94 -6.96
CA GLU A 171 1.80 -22.84 -6.08
C GLU A 171 2.27 -22.09 -4.83
N GLY A 172 2.70 -20.84 -4.99
CA GLY A 172 3.08 -20.00 -3.87
C GLY A 172 1.94 -19.77 -2.89
N ILE A 173 0.76 -19.40 -3.40
CA ILE A 173 -0.45 -19.22 -2.57
C ILE A 173 -0.84 -20.49 -1.84
N ALA A 174 -0.76 -21.65 -2.49
CA ALA A 174 -1.10 -22.93 -1.84
C ALA A 174 -0.20 -23.22 -0.63
N LEU A 175 1.10 -22.92 -0.73
CA LEU A 175 2.02 -23.08 0.40
C LEU A 175 1.75 -22.07 1.52
N LEU A 176 1.41 -20.82 1.17
CA LEU A 176 1.03 -19.81 2.17
C LEU A 176 -0.26 -20.22 2.89
N ASP A 177 -1.28 -20.67 2.18
CA ASP A 177 -2.54 -21.13 2.78
C ASP A 177 -2.30 -22.34 3.71
N GLU A 178 -1.45 -23.31 3.32
CA GLU A 178 -1.08 -24.47 4.14
C GLU A 178 -0.35 -24.05 5.42
N ALA A 179 0.61 -23.12 5.32
CA ALA A 179 1.34 -22.61 6.47
C ALA A 179 0.39 -21.94 7.49
N MET A 180 -0.60 -21.19 7.00
CA MET A 180 -1.56 -20.50 7.86
C MET A 180 -2.52 -21.44 8.61
N VAL A 181 -2.61 -22.71 8.23
CA VAL A 181 -3.34 -23.73 9.02
C VAL A 181 -2.62 -23.98 10.35
N ALA A 182 -1.30 -24.22 10.33
CA ALA A 182 -0.50 -24.41 11.54
C ALA A 182 -0.46 -23.14 12.42
N VAL A 183 -0.38 -21.95 11.80
CA VAL A 183 -0.46 -20.66 12.49
C VAL A 183 -1.80 -20.51 13.21
N GLY A 184 -2.90 -20.77 12.53
CA GLY A 184 -4.25 -20.69 13.10
C GLY A 184 -4.49 -21.73 14.21
N ALA A 185 -3.89 -22.92 14.11
CA ALA A 185 -3.93 -23.96 15.13
C ALA A 185 -2.99 -23.69 16.33
N ARG A 186 -2.16 -22.61 16.29
CA ARG A 186 -1.16 -22.29 17.30
C ARG A 186 -0.12 -23.41 17.52
N GLU A 187 0.29 -24.06 16.45
CA GLU A 187 1.27 -25.13 16.45
C GLU A 187 2.71 -24.63 16.36
N VAL A 188 2.90 -23.31 16.24
CA VAL A 188 4.19 -22.63 16.13
C VAL A 188 4.33 -21.57 17.23
N SER A 189 5.57 -21.12 17.48
CA SER A 189 5.87 -20.14 18.52
C SER A 189 5.18 -18.79 18.27
N PRO A 190 4.92 -17.97 19.30
CA PRO A 190 4.31 -16.66 19.15
C PRO A 190 5.09 -15.70 18.23
N ILE A 191 6.41 -15.82 18.18
CA ILE A 191 7.26 -15.05 17.25
C ILE A 191 6.94 -15.47 15.81
N ALA A 192 6.94 -16.78 15.53
CA ALA A 192 6.61 -17.32 14.21
C ALA A 192 5.18 -17.00 13.79
N VAL A 193 4.21 -17.01 14.73
CA VAL A 193 2.81 -16.60 14.45
C VAL A 193 2.75 -15.16 13.96
N GLY A 194 3.37 -14.22 14.67
CA GLY A 194 3.33 -12.80 14.30
C GLY A 194 4.01 -12.52 12.96
N ASP A 195 5.19 -13.12 12.75
CA ASP A 195 5.94 -13.01 11.49
C ASP A 195 5.16 -13.62 10.31
N ALA A 196 4.55 -14.77 10.50
CA ALA A 196 3.71 -15.43 9.50
C ALA A 196 2.54 -14.54 9.04
N TYR A 197 1.80 -13.94 9.98
CA TYR A 197 0.73 -13.02 9.62
C TYR A 197 1.24 -11.84 8.80
N CYS A 198 2.32 -11.18 9.23
CA CYS A 198 2.89 -10.05 8.51
C CYS A 198 3.30 -10.47 7.08
N THR A 199 4.11 -11.51 6.96
CA THR A 199 4.66 -11.96 5.67
C THR A 199 3.58 -12.42 4.69
N VAL A 200 2.53 -13.11 5.19
CA VAL A 200 1.44 -13.60 4.34
C VAL A 200 0.51 -12.47 3.94
N ILE A 201 0.19 -11.52 4.83
CA ILE A 201 -0.65 -10.36 4.49
C ILE A 201 0.07 -9.52 3.43
N GLU A 202 1.36 -9.19 3.62
CA GLU A 202 2.16 -8.45 2.63
C GLU A 202 2.17 -9.17 1.27
N GLY A 203 2.36 -10.48 1.25
CA GLY A 203 2.31 -11.26 0.02
C GLY A 203 0.97 -11.21 -0.69
N CYS A 204 -0.12 -11.24 0.07
CA CYS A 204 -1.47 -11.12 -0.49
C CYS A 204 -1.75 -9.68 -1.00
N GLU A 205 -1.21 -8.64 -0.33
CA GLU A 205 -1.29 -7.25 -0.80
C GLU A 205 -0.51 -7.03 -2.09
N GLU A 206 0.68 -7.62 -2.21
CA GLU A 206 1.45 -7.58 -3.45
C GLU A 206 0.71 -8.23 -4.62
N LEU A 207 -0.01 -9.31 -4.37
CA LEU A 207 -0.85 -10.00 -5.33
C LEU A 207 -2.20 -9.32 -5.58
N PHE A 208 -2.56 -8.27 -4.85
CA PHE A 208 -3.88 -7.65 -4.86
C PHE A 208 -5.02 -8.63 -4.50
N ASP A 209 -4.72 -9.66 -3.68
CA ASP A 209 -5.72 -10.61 -3.18
C ASP A 209 -6.44 -10.06 -1.95
N LEU A 210 -7.35 -9.14 -2.18
CA LEU A 210 -8.09 -8.47 -1.10
C LEU A 210 -8.89 -9.44 -0.22
N HIS A 211 -9.29 -10.60 -0.75
CA HIS A 211 -10.02 -11.60 0.03
C HIS A 211 -9.13 -12.19 1.14
N ARG A 212 -7.89 -12.59 0.79
CA ARG A 212 -6.93 -13.12 1.75
C ARG A 212 -6.40 -12.05 2.68
N VAL A 213 -6.09 -10.85 2.17
CA VAL A 213 -5.70 -9.70 3.01
C VAL A 213 -6.73 -9.47 4.11
N ARG A 214 -8.03 -9.46 3.78
CA ARG A 214 -9.11 -9.30 4.76
C ARG A 214 -9.14 -10.43 5.78
N ALA A 215 -9.16 -11.67 5.32
CA ALA A 215 -9.27 -12.83 6.19
C ALA A 215 -8.11 -12.92 7.19
N TRP A 216 -6.87 -12.72 6.71
CA TRP A 216 -5.70 -12.80 7.55
C TRP A 216 -5.51 -11.58 8.46
N THR A 217 -5.88 -10.39 8.03
CA THR A 217 -5.88 -9.19 8.89
C THR A 217 -6.89 -9.32 10.03
N ASP A 218 -8.07 -9.85 9.77
CA ASP A 218 -9.08 -10.09 10.83
C ASP A 218 -8.58 -11.14 11.83
N ALA A 219 -7.95 -12.22 11.36
CA ALA A 219 -7.36 -13.26 12.22
C ALA A 219 -6.17 -12.71 13.03
N PHE A 220 -5.30 -11.93 12.41
CA PHE A 220 -4.16 -11.27 13.05
C PHE A 220 -4.61 -10.30 14.15
N TYR A 221 -5.63 -9.51 13.87
CA TYR A 221 -6.20 -8.62 14.87
C TYR A 221 -6.77 -9.38 16.07
N ALA A 222 -7.52 -10.46 15.83
CA ALA A 222 -8.05 -11.30 16.90
C ALA A 222 -6.93 -11.93 17.75
N TRP A 223 -5.83 -12.35 17.12
CA TRP A 223 -4.65 -12.88 17.82
C TRP A 223 -3.96 -11.80 18.67
N CYS A 224 -3.78 -10.58 18.14
CA CYS A 224 -3.22 -9.45 18.90
C CYS A 224 -4.10 -9.05 20.09
N GLU A 225 -5.44 -9.03 19.93
CA GLU A 225 -6.37 -8.67 21.01
C GLU A 225 -6.40 -9.72 22.13
N ALA A 226 -6.19 -11.00 21.80
CA ALA A 226 -6.08 -12.05 22.80
C ALA A 226 -4.83 -11.92 23.71
N GLN A 227 -3.87 -11.05 23.34
CA GLN A 227 -2.59 -10.86 24.04
C GLN A 227 -2.38 -9.39 24.41
N PRO A 228 -3.03 -8.87 25.47
CA PRO A 228 -3.05 -7.44 25.79
C PRO A 228 -1.67 -6.84 26.07
N GLN A 229 -0.68 -7.66 26.44
CA GLN A 229 0.69 -7.23 26.74
C GLN A 229 1.64 -7.32 25.52
N LEU A 230 1.15 -7.82 24.38
CA LEU A 230 1.90 -7.84 23.14
C LEU A 230 2.12 -6.41 22.62
N VAL A 231 3.35 -6.08 22.22
CA VAL A 231 3.73 -4.76 21.71
C VAL A 231 4.15 -4.84 20.24
N LEU A 232 5.06 -5.77 19.93
CA LEU A 232 5.82 -5.81 18.67
C LEU A 232 4.92 -5.78 17.42
N TYR A 233 3.90 -6.61 17.34
CA TYR A 233 3.08 -6.77 16.13
C TYR A 233 1.84 -5.88 16.09
N ARG A 234 1.52 -5.17 17.19
CA ARG A 234 0.31 -4.35 17.26
C ARG A 234 0.33 -3.15 16.32
N GLY A 235 1.49 -2.54 16.15
CA GLY A 235 1.62 -1.36 15.29
C GLY A 235 1.23 -1.65 13.85
N ILE A 236 1.83 -2.69 13.27
CA ILE A 236 1.57 -3.09 11.87
C ILE A 236 0.15 -3.63 11.70
N CYS A 237 -0.39 -4.34 12.70
CA CYS A 237 -1.77 -4.82 12.68
C CYS A 237 -2.77 -3.67 12.53
N PHE A 238 -2.57 -2.54 13.21
CA PHE A 238 -3.40 -1.34 13.04
C PHE A 238 -3.27 -0.73 11.65
N VAL A 239 -2.08 -0.78 11.03
CA VAL A 239 -1.87 -0.28 9.66
C VAL A 239 -2.66 -1.12 8.66
N TYR A 240 -2.56 -2.45 8.70
CA TYR A 240 -3.34 -3.33 7.82
C TYR A 240 -4.86 -3.14 7.97
N ARG A 241 -5.33 -2.97 9.20
CA ARG A 241 -6.75 -2.65 9.43
C ARG A 241 -7.15 -1.28 8.87
N ALA A 242 -6.29 -0.28 9.03
CA ALA A 242 -6.52 1.05 8.47
C ALA A 242 -6.65 1.01 6.95
N GLU A 243 -5.82 0.21 6.26
CA GLU A 243 -5.88 0.03 4.80
C GLU A 243 -7.22 -0.59 4.37
N LEU A 244 -7.68 -1.64 5.04
CA LEU A 244 -8.99 -2.24 4.77
C LEU A 244 -10.15 -1.28 5.04
N LEU A 245 -10.08 -0.49 6.11
CA LEU A 245 -11.08 0.54 6.42
C LEU A 245 -11.08 1.66 5.39
N ALA A 246 -9.90 2.07 4.92
CA ALA A 246 -9.74 3.08 3.86
C ALA A 246 -10.38 2.63 2.55
N LEU A 247 -10.12 1.40 2.10
CA LEU A 247 -10.72 0.80 0.91
C LEU A 247 -12.26 0.77 1.00
N ARG A 248 -12.81 0.47 2.18
CA ARG A 248 -14.27 0.45 2.44
C ARG A 248 -14.89 1.83 2.66
N GLY A 249 -14.13 2.90 2.50
CA GLY A 249 -14.62 4.27 2.71
C GLY A 249 -14.85 4.66 4.17
N ARG A 250 -14.32 3.89 5.13
CA ARG A 250 -14.43 4.18 6.57
C ARG A 250 -13.25 5.06 7.03
N TRP A 251 -13.05 6.17 6.37
CA TRP A 251 -11.84 6.98 6.46
C TRP A 251 -11.56 7.55 7.86
N ASP A 252 -12.60 7.95 8.62
CA ASP A 252 -12.41 8.41 10.00
C ASP A 252 -11.82 7.29 10.87
N LYS A 253 -12.39 6.07 10.76
CA LYS A 253 -11.89 4.93 11.51
C LYS A 253 -10.48 4.51 11.04
N ALA A 254 -10.19 4.63 9.75
CA ALA A 254 -8.85 4.37 9.23
C ALA A 254 -7.83 5.34 9.84
N LEU A 255 -8.17 6.64 9.96
CA LEU A 255 -7.31 7.62 10.63
C LEU A 255 -7.15 7.33 12.13
N ASP A 256 -8.19 6.90 12.82
CA ASP A 256 -8.12 6.48 14.23
C ASP A 256 -7.16 5.28 14.43
N GLU A 257 -7.20 4.31 13.50
CA GLU A 257 -6.26 3.16 13.52
C GLU A 257 -4.83 3.60 13.24
N ILE A 258 -4.62 4.49 12.27
CA ILE A 258 -3.28 5.08 11.99
C ILE A 258 -2.76 5.82 13.23
N ASP A 259 -3.59 6.62 13.91
CA ASP A 259 -3.19 7.31 15.14
C ASP A 259 -2.86 6.32 16.26
N SER A 260 -3.57 5.21 16.31
CA SER A 260 -3.32 4.13 17.26
C SER A 260 -2.00 3.42 16.97
N ALA A 261 -1.67 3.18 15.70
CA ALA A 261 -0.38 2.64 15.26
C ALA A 261 0.76 3.58 15.65
N LEU A 262 0.68 4.87 15.27
CA LEU A 262 1.72 5.87 15.53
C LEU A 262 2.00 6.12 17.02
N LYS A 263 1.02 5.92 17.89
CA LYS A 263 1.21 6.03 19.35
C LYS A 263 1.91 4.80 19.96
N ARG A 264 1.81 3.64 19.33
CA ARG A 264 2.35 2.38 19.84
C ARG A 264 3.72 2.05 19.28
N ILE A 265 4.01 2.50 18.08
CA ILE A 265 5.31 2.33 17.44
C ILE A 265 6.25 3.40 17.99
N VAL A 266 7.11 3.01 18.91
CA VAL A 266 8.08 3.92 19.58
C VAL A 266 9.53 3.61 19.20
N ASP A 267 9.80 2.47 18.58
CA ASP A 267 11.14 2.10 18.15
C ASP A 267 11.46 2.73 16.77
N PRO A 268 12.55 3.51 16.65
CA PRO A 268 12.98 4.05 15.35
C PRO A 268 13.23 2.97 14.28
N ARG A 269 13.48 1.71 14.70
CA ARG A 269 13.66 0.57 13.79
C ARG A 269 12.38 0.14 13.08
N ASP A 270 11.21 0.54 13.59
CA ASP A 270 9.93 0.33 12.93
C ASP A 270 9.63 1.38 11.82
N ALA A 271 10.68 1.98 11.26
CA ALA A 271 10.56 3.03 10.24
C ALA A 271 9.71 2.61 9.03
N VAL A 272 9.79 1.33 8.63
CA VAL A 272 9.00 0.78 7.52
C VAL A 272 7.50 0.87 7.82
N VAL A 273 7.09 0.43 9.02
CA VAL A 273 5.68 0.46 9.46
C VAL A 273 5.20 1.90 9.62
N LEU A 274 6.02 2.77 10.20
CA LEU A 274 5.72 4.20 10.32
C LEU A 274 5.58 4.85 8.95
N GLY A 275 6.45 4.51 8.01
CA GLY A 275 6.41 4.98 6.62
C GLY A 275 5.10 4.57 5.93
N ALA A 276 4.64 3.33 6.11
CA ALA A 276 3.36 2.84 5.58
C ALA A 276 2.17 3.59 6.19
N ALA A 277 2.16 3.80 7.52
CA ALA A 277 1.13 4.55 8.21
C ALA A 277 1.02 6.01 7.71
N PHE A 278 2.15 6.69 7.54
CA PHE A 278 2.17 8.06 6.99
C PHE A 278 1.78 8.11 5.51
N TYR A 279 2.15 7.10 4.71
CA TYR A 279 1.72 7.01 3.32
C TYR A 279 0.19 6.91 3.21
N LEU A 280 -0.42 5.98 3.96
CA LEU A 280 -1.87 5.82 4.00
C LEU A 280 -2.59 7.08 4.52
N ARG A 281 -2.03 7.74 5.54
CA ARG A 281 -2.53 9.04 6.01
C ARG A 281 -2.51 10.08 4.90
N GLY A 282 -1.43 10.14 4.12
CA GLY A 282 -1.31 11.02 2.96
C GLY A 282 -2.39 10.75 1.91
N ASP A 283 -2.66 9.49 1.60
CA ASP A 283 -3.74 9.11 0.69
C ASP A 283 -5.11 9.57 1.20
N LEU A 284 -5.43 9.33 2.47
CA LEU A 284 -6.71 9.74 3.06
C LEU A 284 -6.89 11.26 3.07
N HIS A 285 -5.86 12.03 3.41
CA HIS A 285 -5.91 13.48 3.35
C HIS A 285 -6.08 13.98 1.90
N ARG A 286 -5.35 13.40 0.94
CA ARG A 286 -5.50 13.72 -0.48
C ARG A 286 -6.92 13.46 -0.97
N LEU A 287 -7.51 12.32 -0.63
CA LEU A 287 -8.87 11.96 -1.01
C LEU A 287 -9.92 12.89 -0.39
N ARG A 288 -9.64 13.47 0.76
CA ARG A 288 -10.48 14.49 1.42
C ARG A 288 -10.23 15.92 0.95
N GLY A 289 -9.24 16.14 0.08
CA GLY A 289 -8.87 17.46 -0.40
C GLY A 289 -8.02 18.28 0.58
N ALA A 290 -7.55 17.70 1.68
CA ALA A 290 -6.61 18.29 2.63
C ALA A 290 -5.18 18.16 2.06
N LEU A 291 -4.88 18.98 1.02
CA LEU A 291 -3.70 18.80 0.18
C LEU A 291 -2.38 19.12 0.89
N ASP A 292 -2.39 20.05 1.83
CA ASP A 292 -1.21 20.42 2.62
C ASP A 292 -0.86 19.32 3.63
N GLU A 293 -1.86 18.78 4.33
CA GLU A 293 -1.72 17.66 5.25
C GLU A 293 -1.27 16.39 4.51
N ALA A 294 -1.79 16.17 3.30
CA ALA A 294 -1.35 15.06 2.44
C ALA A 294 0.13 15.21 2.06
N SER A 295 0.56 16.43 1.70
CA SER A 295 1.96 16.72 1.36
C SER A 295 2.90 16.45 2.53
N ASP A 296 2.51 16.89 3.74
CA ASP A 296 3.29 16.65 4.95
C ASP A 296 3.38 15.17 5.31
N ALA A 297 2.28 14.43 5.16
CA ALA A 297 2.25 13.00 5.43
C ALA A 297 3.15 12.22 4.45
N TYR A 298 3.08 12.50 3.13
CA TYR A 298 3.96 11.87 2.15
C TYR A 298 5.44 12.24 2.34
N ARG A 299 5.73 13.47 2.77
CA ARG A 299 7.10 13.85 3.13
C ARG A 299 7.63 13.02 4.28
N LYS A 300 6.85 12.84 5.36
CA LYS A 300 7.22 11.98 6.48
C LYS A 300 7.40 10.52 6.07
N ALA A 301 6.52 9.98 5.21
CA ALA A 301 6.68 8.65 4.65
C ALA A 301 8.03 8.49 3.93
N ASN A 302 8.40 9.49 3.11
CA ASN A 302 9.68 9.49 2.39
C ASN A 302 10.90 9.60 3.32
N GLU A 303 10.84 10.42 4.36
CA GLU A 303 11.89 10.56 5.39
C GLU A 303 12.13 9.23 6.13
N LEU A 304 11.10 8.38 6.23
CA LEU A 304 11.13 7.03 6.82
C LEU A 304 11.49 5.93 5.80
N GLY A 305 11.92 6.29 4.59
CA GLY A 305 12.32 5.34 3.54
C GLY A 305 11.17 4.77 2.71
N ARG A 306 9.92 5.13 2.97
CA ARG A 306 8.77 4.73 2.14
C ARG A 306 8.64 5.64 0.93
N GLN A 307 8.88 5.12 -0.28
CA GLN A 307 8.63 5.86 -1.51
C GLN A 307 7.15 6.28 -1.60
N PRO A 308 6.82 7.59 -1.68
CA PRO A 308 5.44 8.06 -1.58
C PRO A 308 4.70 8.06 -2.94
N GLN A 309 5.03 7.11 -3.81
CA GLN A 309 4.40 6.94 -5.12
C GLN A 309 3.47 5.71 -5.12
N PRO A 310 2.36 5.77 -5.87
CA PRO A 310 1.90 6.83 -6.78
C PRO A 310 1.16 8.01 -6.09
N GLY A 311 0.88 7.95 -4.78
CA GLY A 311 0.07 8.92 -4.06
C GLY A 311 0.54 10.38 -4.20
N LEU A 312 1.86 10.63 -4.11
CA LEU A 312 2.43 11.97 -4.29
C LEU A 312 2.25 12.51 -5.72
N ALA A 313 2.32 11.66 -6.74
CA ALA A 313 2.06 12.09 -8.12
C ALA A 313 0.58 12.48 -8.29
N LEU A 314 -0.34 11.69 -7.75
CA LEU A 314 -1.77 12.02 -7.75
C LEU A 314 -2.07 13.30 -6.94
N LEU A 315 -1.37 13.53 -5.85
CA LEU A 315 -1.45 14.80 -5.11
C LEU A 315 -1.03 15.99 -5.97
N ARG A 316 0.03 15.87 -6.76
CA ARG A 316 0.46 16.94 -7.68
C ARG A 316 -0.59 17.27 -8.72
N VAL A 317 -1.30 16.25 -9.24
CA VAL A 317 -2.44 16.49 -10.14
C VAL A 317 -3.53 17.29 -9.42
N ALA A 318 -3.89 16.89 -8.20
CA ALA A 318 -4.88 17.62 -7.39
C ALA A 318 -4.46 19.06 -7.07
N GLN A 319 -3.16 19.35 -7.00
CA GLN A 319 -2.58 20.68 -6.83
C GLN A 319 -2.45 21.47 -8.14
N GLY A 320 -3.00 20.99 -9.27
CA GLY A 320 -2.89 21.64 -10.58
C GLY A 320 -1.50 21.58 -11.22
N ARG A 321 -0.69 20.57 -10.89
CA ARG A 321 0.68 20.38 -11.40
C ARG A 321 0.84 19.04 -12.16
N PRO A 322 0.04 18.80 -13.23
CA PRO A 322 -0.01 17.51 -13.92
C PRO A 322 1.33 17.15 -14.59
N ASP A 323 2.07 18.12 -15.16
CA ASP A 323 3.36 17.85 -15.82
C ASP A 323 4.41 17.31 -14.82
N ALA A 324 4.45 17.89 -13.61
CA ALA A 324 5.34 17.41 -12.55
C ALA A 324 4.93 16.00 -12.05
N ALA A 325 3.64 15.71 -12.07
CA ALA A 325 3.12 14.37 -11.76
C ALA A 325 3.52 13.37 -12.84
N ALA A 326 3.35 13.71 -14.13
CA ALA A 326 3.70 12.87 -15.26
C ALA A 326 5.19 12.51 -15.28
N ALA A 327 6.07 13.51 -15.07
CA ALA A 327 7.51 13.26 -15.00
C ALA A 327 7.90 12.33 -13.84
N ALA A 328 7.28 12.51 -12.67
CA ALA A 328 7.58 11.70 -11.49
C ALA A 328 7.09 10.24 -11.65
N ILE A 329 5.85 10.04 -12.13
CA ILE A 329 5.29 8.70 -12.25
C ILE A 329 5.95 7.89 -13.36
N ARG A 330 6.37 8.55 -14.46
CA ARG A 330 7.14 7.91 -15.54
C ARG A 330 8.45 7.35 -15.02
N ARG A 331 9.21 8.13 -14.25
CA ARG A 331 10.47 7.66 -13.65
C ARG A 331 10.24 6.43 -12.76
N VAL A 332 9.22 6.43 -11.92
CA VAL A 332 8.91 5.28 -11.06
C VAL A 332 8.54 4.04 -11.88
N LEU A 333 7.77 4.22 -12.96
CA LEU A 333 7.42 3.13 -13.86
C LEU A 333 8.65 2.55 -14.56
N ASP A 334 9.60 3.39 -14.96
CA ASP A 334 10.87 2.97 -15.60
C ASP A 334 11.79 2.22 -14.62
N GLU A 335 11.75 2.58 -13.34
CA GLU A 335 12.49 1.91 -12.26
C GLU A 335 11.82 0.59 -11.81
N SER A 336 10.53 0.39 -12.07
CA SER A 336 9.77 -0.80 -11.69
C SER A 336 9.98 -1.92 -12.71
N THR A 337 10.55 -3.05 -12.28
CA THR A 337 10.95 -4.16 -13.18
C THR A 337 10.04 -5.39 -13.08
N ASP A 338 9.42 -5.62 -11.93
CA ASP A 338 8.54 -6.76 -11.71
C ASP A 338 7.06 -6.41 -11.96
N PRO A 339 6.22 -7.40 -12.33
CA PRO A 339 4.81 -7.16 -12.67
C PRO A 339 3.98 -6.55 -11.54
N PHE A 340 4.26 -6.88 -10.29
CA PHE A 340 3.49 -6.41 -9.13
C PHE A 340 3.74 -4.92 -8.84
N SER A 341 5.02 -4.54 -8.80
CA SER A 341 5.45 -3.14 -8.67
C SER A 341 4.92 -2.29 -9.82
N ARG A 342 4.96 -2.81 -11.06
CA ARG A 342 4.43 -2.12 -12.24
C ARG A 342 2.92 -1.93 -12.14
N ALA A 343 2.16 -2.97 -11.77
CA ALA A 343 0.72 -2.89 -11.64
C ALA A 343 0.27 -1.79 -10.65
N ARG A 344 1.00 -1.60 -9.55
CA ARG A 344 0.73 -0.54 -8.56
C ARG A 344 0.83 0.87 -9.14
N VAL A 345 1.69 1.07 -10.14
CA VAL A 345 2.00 2.39 -10.73
C VAL A 345 1.21 2.63 -12.02
N LEU A 346 0.98 1.59 -12.83
CA LEU A 346 0.36 1.68 -14.16
C LEU A 346 -1.01 2.36 -14.13
N GLY A 347 -1.87 2.06 -13.16
CA GLY A 347 -3.18 2.70 -13.05
C GLY A 347 -3.09 4.22 -12.89
N ALA A 348 -2.22 4.68 -11.99
CA ALA A 348 -1.97 6.11 -11.78
C ALA A 348 -1.24 6.76 -12.97
N PHE A 349 -0.31 6.03 -13.61
CA PHE A 349 0.35 6.49 -14.82
C PHE A 349 -0.67 6.79 -15.93
N VAL A 350 -1.59 5.85 -16.21
CA VAL A 350 -2.66 6.05 -17.20
C VAL A 350 -3.53 7.24 -16.83
N GLU A 351 -3.93 7.35 -15.57
CA GLU A 351 -4.75 8.47 -15.08
C GLU A 351 -4.07 9.83 -15.34
N ILE A 352 -2.82 9.96 -14.92
CA ILE A 352 -2.05 11.22 -15.03
C ILE A 352 -1.80 11.56 -16.50
N THR A 353 -1.44 10.57 -17.32
CA THR A 353 -1.14 10.77 -18.74
C THR A 353 -2.39 11.19 -19.53
N CYS A 354 -3.56 10.68 -19.17
CA CYS A 354 -4.82 11.16 -19.77
C CYS A 354 -5.17 12.62 -19.39
N VAL A 355 -4.69 13.11 -18.24
CA VAL A 355 -4.90 14.53 -17.83
C VAL A 355 -3.95 15.48 -18.58
N THR A 356 -2.80 15.02 -19.05
CA THR A 356 -1.82 15.81 -19.80
C THR A 356 -2.03 15.79 -21.33
N ASP A 357 -3.22 15.35 -21.80
CA ASP A 357 -3.54 15.18 -23.23
C ASP A 357 -2.64 14.21 -24.00
N GLU A 358 -1.92 13.36 -23.29
CA GLU A 358 -1.07 12.31 -23.87
C GLU A 358 -1.78 10.94 -23.90
N ALA A 359 -3.10 10.91 -24.08
CA ALA A 359 -3.91 9.68 -23.99
C ALA A 359 -3.44 8.55 -24.91
N ALA A 360 -2.88 8.88 -26.08
CA ALA A 360 -2.32 7.88 -26.98
C ALA A 360 -1.10 7.15 -26.38
N ALA A 361 -0.31 7.85 -25.54
CA ALA A 361 0.83 7.27 -24.82
C ALA A 361 0.40 6.41 -23.62
N ALA A 362 -0.82 6.60 -23.11
CA ALA A 362 -1.39 5.81 -22.01
C ALA A 362 -1.87 4.42 -22.44
N LEU A 363 -2.16 4.19 -23.73
CA LEU A 363 -2.72 2.93 -24.22
C LEU A 363 -1.81 1.72 -23.96
N PRO A 364 -0.49 1.74 -24.26
CA PRO A 364 0.39 0.62 -23.97
C PRO A 364 0.41 0.27 -22.47
N ALA A 365 0.39 1.27 -21.59
CA ALA A 365 0.38 1.05 -20.15
C ALA A 365 -0.93 0.43 -19.65
N ALA A 366 -2.07 0.85 -20.21
CA ALA A 366 -3.37 0.24 -19.91
C ALA A 366 -3.45 -1.22 -20.40
N GLN A 367 -2.88 -1.53 -21.56
CA GLN A 367 -2.79 -2.88 -22.10
C GLN A 367 -1.85 -3.77 -21.28
N GLU A 368 -0.72 -3.24 -20.83
CA GLU A 368 0.19 -3.95 -19.92
C GLU A 368 -0.53 -4.30 -18.60
N LEU A 369 -1.24 -3.35 -18.01
CA LEU A 369 -2.02 -3.61 -16.80
C LEU A 369 -3.11 -4.68 -17.01
N GLU A 370 -3.75 -4.69 -18.19
CA GLU A 370 -4.74 -5.71 -18.56
C GLU A 370 -4.09 -7.10 -18.71
N ALA A 371 -2.89 -7.17 -19.29
CA ALA A 371 -2.13 -8.42 -19.40
C ALA A 371 -1.78 -8.98 -18.01
N ILE A 372 -1.22 -8.16 -17.11
CA ILE A 372 -0.91 -8.55 -15.73
C ILE A 372 -2.19 -8.99 -14.99
N ALA A 373 -3.29 -8.23 -15.13
CA ALA A 373 -4.56 -8.56 -14.49
C ALA A 373 -5.16 -9.88 -15.00
N SER A 374 -4.95 -10.21 -16.27
CA SER A 374 -5.40 -11.46 -16.88
C SER A 374 -4.58 -12.66 -16.41
N GLU A 375 -3.28 -12.50 -16.26
CA GLU A 375 -2.36 -13.54 -15.78
C GLU A 375 -2.61 -13.88 -14.32
N LEU A 376 -2.67 -12.86 -13.46
CA LEU A 376 -2.89 -13.02 -12.02
C LEU A 376 -4.34 -13.36 -11.67
N ASN A 377 -5.28 -13.05 -12.55
CA ASN A 377 -6.72 -13.30 -12.40
C ASN A 377 -7.34 -12.75 -11.10
N MET A 378 -6.79 -11.66 -10.54
CA MET A 378 -7.28 -11.03 -9.31
C MET A 378 -8.37 -10.01 -9.62
N PRO A 379 -9.53 -10.06 -8.93
CA PRO A 379 -10.65 -9.14 -9.19
C PRO A 379 -10.27 -7.66 -9.05
N PHE A 380 -9.45 -7.31 -8.07
CA PHE A 380 -8.97 -5.94 -7.85
C PHE A 380 -8.18 -5.41 -9.06
N LEU A 381 -7.21 -6.20 -9.54
CA LEU A 381 -6.42 -5.84 -10.72
C LEU A 381 -7.28 -5.73 -11.99
N ARG A 382 -8.26 -6.64 -12.17
CA ARG A 382 -9.20 -6.56 -13.30
C ARG A 382 -10.03 -5.28 -13.27
N ALA A 383 -10.46 -4.84 -12.09
CA ALA A 383 -11.17 -3.58 -11.93
C ALA A 383 -10.28 -2.38 -12.25
N MET A 384 -9.03 -2.38 -11.76
CA MET A 384 -8.03 -1.35 -12.09
C MET A 384 -7.74 -1.28 -13.59
N ALA A 385 -7.48 -2.42 -14.23
CA ALA A 385 -7.18 -2.51 -15.66
C ALA A 385 -8.38 -2.04 -16.51
N SER A 386 -9.59 -2.49 -16.17
CA SER A 386 -10.80 -2.05 -16.87
C SER A 386 -11.06 -0.55 -16.67
N THR A 387 -10.73 0.02 -15.51
CA THR A 387 -10.84 1.47 -15.28
C THR A 387 -9.83 2.23 -16.14
N ALA A 388 -8.56 1.78 -16.17
CA ALA A 388 -7.49 2.39 -16.96
C ALA A 388 -7.81 2.32 -18.46
N LEU A 389 -8.19 1.16 -18.96
CA LEU A 389 -8.52 0.96 -20.38
C LEU A 389 -9.76 1.80 -20.78
N GLY A 390 -10.81 1.80 -19.96
CA GLY A 390 -12.01 2.61 -20.22
C GLY A 390 -11.72 4.11 -20.26
N ARG A 391 -10.80 4.59 -19.41
CA ARG A 391 -10.33 5.99 -19.42
C ARG A 391 -9.61 6.33 -20.74
N VAL A 392 -8.70 5.48 -21.21
CA VAL A 392 -8.02 5.67 -22.50
C VAL A 392 -9.01 5.65 -23.66
N GLN A 393 -9.93 4.67 -23.70
CA GLN A 393 -10.96 4.56 -24.74
C GLN A 393 -11.83 5.81 -24.79
N LEU A 394 -12.19 6.37 -23.65
CA LEU A 394 -12.95 7.63 -23.57
C LEU A 394 -12.13 8.80 -24.14
N ALA A 395 -10.87 8.93 -23.73
CA ALA A 395 -10.00 10.01 -24.19
C ALA A 395 -9.63 9.90 -25.68
N THR A 396 -9.65 8.70 -26.27
CA THR A 396 -9.38 8.46 -27.70
C THR A 396 -10.64 8.39 -28.56
N SER A 397 -11.79 8.82 -28.04
CA SER A 397 -13.09 8.91 -28.71
C SER A 397 -13.74 7.57 -29.09
N ASP A 398 -13.30 6.44 -28.50
CA ASP A 398 -13.99 5.15 -28.63
C ASP A 398 -15.05 4.97 -27.53
N VAL A 399 -15.97 5.95 -27.47
CA VAL A 399 -16.90 6.15 -26.35
C VAL A 399 -17.81 4.96 -26.09
N ARG A 400 -18.32 4.29 -27.16
CA ARG A 400 -19.24 3.15 -26.98
C ARG A 400 -18.54 1.96 -26.32
N VAL A 401 -17.31 1.69 -26.69
CA VAL A 401 -16.48 0.64 -26.06
C VAL A 401 -16.13 1.03 -24.64
N ALA A 402 -15.78 2.30 -24.40
CA ALA A 402 -15.50 2.84 -23.08
C ALA A 402 -16.65 2.58 -22.10
N VAL A 403 -17.91 2.86 -22.47
CA VAL A 403 -19.08 2.60 -21.61
C VAL A 403 -19.16 1.13 -21.18
N ALA A 404 -18.97 0.19 -22.11
CA ALA A 404 -19.03 -1.23 -21.79
C ALA A 404 -17.90 -1.66 -20.83
N THR A 405 -16.69 -1.16 -21.07
CA THR A 405 -15.49 -1.42 -20.25
C THR A 405 -15.64 -0.82 -18.85
N LEU A 406 -16.08 0.44 -18.75
CA LEU A 406 -16.28 1.14 -17.47
C LEU A 406 -17.43 0.52 -16.65
N ARG A 407 -18.52 0.09 -17.27
CA ARG A 407 -19.61 -0.63 -16.56
C ARG A 407 -19.13 -1.95 -15.97
N ARG A 408 -18.22 -2.66 -16.65
CA ARG A 408 -17.57 -3.85 -16.10
C ARG A 408 -16.71 -3.50 -14.89
N ALA A 409 -15.85 -2.46 -14.99
CA ALA A 409 -15.05 -1.96 -13.88
C ALA A 409 -15.92 -1.57 -12.68
N TRP A 410 -16.97 -0.79 -12.89
CA TRP A 410 -17.90 -0.37 -11.84
C TRP A 410 -18.54 -1.55 -11.10
N ARG A 411 -19.00 -2.60 -11.83
CA ARG A 411 -19.55 -3.80 -11.19
C ARG A 411 -18.52 -4.46 -10.29
N THR A 412 -17.30 -4.68 -10.78
CA THR A 412 -16.25 -5.32 -9.99
C THR A 412 -15.85 -4.49 -8.76
N TRP A 413 -15.73 -3.16 -8.88
CA TRP A 413 -15.48 -2.31 -7.72
C TRP A 413 -16.62 -2.35 -6.69
N SER A 414 -17.87 -2.44 -7.16
CA SER A 414 -19.05 -2.58 -6.29
C SER A 414 -19.10 -3.92 -5.59
N GLU A 415 -18.78 -5.02 -6.28
CA GLU A 415 -18.67 -6.37 -5.71
C GLU A 415 -17.54 -6.48 -4.66
N LEU A 416 -16.45 -5.74 -4.86
CA LEU A 416 -15.33 -5.65 -3.89
C LEU A 416 -15.64 -4.73 -2.71
N GLU A 417 -16.77 -4.03 -2.71
CA GLU A 417 -17.15 -3.04 -1.68
C GLU A 417 -16.13 -1.88 -1.55
N ILE A 418 -15.64 -1.37 -2.69
CA ILE A 418 -14.71 -0.24 -2.75
C ILE A 418 -15.45 0.98 -3.32
N PRO A 419 -16.21 1.70 -2.48
CA PRO A 419 -17.17 2.70 -2.94
C PRO A 419 -16.52 3.91 -3.62
N TYR A 420 -15.32 4.32 -3.20
CA TYR A 420 -14.63 5.45 -3.80
C TYR A 420 -14.27 5.19 -5.26
N GLU A 421 -13.65 4.05 -5.57
CA GLU A 421 -13.29 3.69 -6.95
C GLU A 421 -14.55 3.44 -7.81
N ALA A 422 -15.59 2.83 -7.23
CA ALA A 422 -16.87 2.67 -7.91
C ALA A 422 -17.49 4.03 -8.29
N ALA A 423 -17.45 5.03 -7.40
CA ALA A 423 -17.93 6.38 -7.68
C ALA A 423 -17.08 7.10 -8.74
N ARG A 424 -15.75 6.94 -8.71
CA ARG A 424 -14.86 7.48 -9.75
C ARG A 424 -15.19 6.93 -11.14
N VAL A 425 -15.44 5.62 -11.23
CA VAL A 425 -15.83 5.00 -12.50
C VAL A 425 -17.20 5.50 -12.98
N ARG A 426 -18.15 5.76 -12.07
CA ARG A 426 -19.42 6.40 -12.44
C ARG A 426 -19.22 7.79 -13.07
N MET A 427 -18.28 8.58 -12.58
CA MET A 427 -17.95 9.87 -13.21
C MET A 427 -17.46 9.68 -14.66
N LEU A 428 -16.60 8.68 -14.91
CA LEU A 428 -16.15 8.36 -16.26
C LEU A 428 -17.30 7.86 -17.16
N ILE A 429 -18.26 7.10 -16.60
CA ILE A 429 -19.45 6.67 -17.33
C ILE A 429 -20.33 7.87 -17.66
N ALA A 430 -20.48 8.84 -16.75
CA ALA A 430 -21.21 10.07 -17.00
C ALA A 430 -20.59 10.88 -18.14
N ASP A 431 -19.24 11.03 -18.13
CA ASP A 431 -18.52 11.71 -19.22
C ASP A 431 -18.72 10.99 -20.57
N ALA A 432 -18.76 9.65 -20.55
CA ALA A 432 -19.06 8.87 -21.75
C ALA A 432 -20.52 9.03 -22.22
N CYS A 433 -21.51 9.12 -21.32
CA CYS A 433 -22.91 9.40 -21.64
C CYS A 433 -23.04 10.79 -22.26
N ALA A 434 -22.41 11.82 -21.68
CA ALA A 434 -22.38 13.18 -22.26
C ALA A 434 -21.80 13.17 -23.67
N ALA A 435 -20.71 12.47 -23.92
CA ALA A 435 -20.11 12.36 -25.26
C ALA A 435 -21.01 11.64 -26.29
N LEU A 436 -21.96 10.81 -25.81
CA LEU A 436 -22.97 10.14 -26.66
C LEU A 436 -24.26 10.93 -26.79
N GLY A 437 -24.43 12.06 -26.08
CA GLY A 437 -25.67 12.85 -26.06
C GLY A 437 -26.78 12.21 -25.20
N ASP A 438 -26.41 11.36 -24.24
CA ASP A 438 -27.33 10.76 -23.27
C ASP A 438 -27.34 11.60 -21.99
N ASP A 439 -28.06 12.71 -22.02
CA ASP A 439 -28.11 13.69 -20.91
C ASP A 439 -28.73 13.07 -19.63
N ASP A 440 -29.73 12.20 -19.78
CA ASP A 440 -30.36 11.51 -18.64
C ASP A 440 -29.39 10.53 -17.97
N GLY A 441 -28.66 9.76 -18.77
CA GLY A 441 -27.63 8.85 -18.29
C GLY A 441 -26.49 9.59 -17.62
N GLU A 442 -26.04 10.70 -18.18
CA GLU A 442 -25.01 11.56 -17.58
C GLU A 442 -25.44 12.04 -16.20
N GLN A 443 -26.63 12.66 -16.11
CA GLN A 443 -27.12 13.21 -14.85
C GLN A 443 -27.27 12.14 -13.76
N MET A 444 -27.85 10.98 -14.13
CA MET A 444 -28.04 9.86 -13.21
C MET A 444 -26.71 9.36 -12.64
N GLU A 445 -25.69 9.16 -13.48
CA GLU A 445 -24.38 8.63 -13.03
C GLU A 445 -23.62 9.68 -12.21
N ARG A 446 -23.68 10.98 -12.58
CA ARG A 446 -23.08 12.07 -11.80
C ARG A 446 -23.71 12.21 -10.43
N ASP A 447 -25.02 12.16 -10.33
CA ASP A 447 -25.73 12.30 -9.05
C ASP A 447 -25.42 11.13 -8.12
N ALA A 448 -25.38 9.91 -8.65
CA ALA A 448 -25.01 8.73 -7.88
C ALA A 448 -23.55 8.76 -7.40
N ALA A 449 -22.63 9.24 -8.24
CA ALA A 449 -21.22 9.40 -7.85
C ALA A 449 -21.08 10.49 -6.79
N ARG A 450 -21.73 11.65 -6.97
CA ARG A 450 -21.70 12.77 -6.03
C ARG A 450 -22.22 12.36 -4.65
N ALA A 451 -23.37 11.68 -4.59
CA ALA A 451 -23.92 11.18 -3.34
C ALA A 451 -22.93 10.25 -2.60
N THR A 452 -22.21 9.41 -3.34
CA THR A 452 -21.18 8.55 -2.74
C THR A 452 -19.97 9.36 -2.22
N PHE A 453 -19.47 10.34 -2.98
CA PHE A 453 -18.37 11.19 -2.53
C PHE A 453 -18.77 12.02 -1.30
N GLU A 454 -19.97 12.57 -1.25
CA GLU A 454 -20.50 13.28 -0.08
C GLU A 454 -20.57 12.36 1.15
N GLN A 455 -21.06 11.14 0.98
CA GLN A 455 -21.13 10.14 2.06
C GLN A 455 -19.74 9.77 2.59
N LEU A 456 -18.72 9.72 1.72
CA LEU A 456 -17.34 9.42 2.08
C LEU A 456 -16.60 10.63 2.67
N GLY A 457 -17.12 11.85 2.53
CA GLY A 457 -16.39 13.09 2.79
C GLY A 457 -15.21 13.28 1.82
N ALA A 458 -15.34 12.75 0.60
CA ALA A 458 -14.34 12.89 -0.44
C ALA A 458 -14.40 14.27 -1.07
N ALA A 459 -13.24 14.87 -1.35
CA ALA A 459 -13.19 16.00 -2.25
C ALA A 459 -13.65 15.55 -3.64
N LEU A 460 -14.51 16.35 -4.26
CA LEU A 460 -14.83 16.14 -5.67
C LEU A 460 -13.53 16.31 -6.46
N TYR A 461 -13.05 15.21 -6.98
CA TYR A 461 -11.93 15.26 -7.91
C TYR A 461 -12.36 16.12 -9.08
N PRO A 462 -11.55 17.09 -9.56
CA PRO A 462 -11.94 17.86 -10.73
C PRO A 462 -12.27 16.87 -11.84
N PRO A 463 -13.41 17.01 -12.52
CA PRO A 463 -13.68 16.18 -13.69
C PRO A 463 -12.53 16.33 -14.67
N LEU A 464 -12.19 15.23 -15.38
CA LEU A 464 -11.15 15.21 -16.43
C LEU A 464 -11.43 16.18 -17.59
N SER A 465 -12.59 16.82 -17.59
CA SER A 465 -13.03 17.89 -18.46
C SER A 465 -13.41 19.14 -17.66
N GLN A 466 -12.54 19.60 -16.77
CA GLN A 466 -12.53 21.02 -16.52
C GLN A 466 -11.48 21.60 -17.47
N GLU A 467 -11.97 22.14 -18.58
CA GLU A 467 -11.69 23.58 -18.78
C GLU A 467 -11.57 24.18 -17.39
N ALA A 468 -10.34 24.56 -17.00
CA ALA A 468 -10.11 25.26 -15.74
C ALA A 468 -11.27 26.22 -15.57
N SER A 469 -12.00 26.14 -14.46
CA SER A 469 -12.99 27.15 -14.11
C SER A 469 -12.17 28.40 -13.85
N GLN A 470 -11.74 29.03 -14.93
CA GLN A 470 -11.43 30.44 -14.87
C GLN A 470 -12.73 31.06 -14.34
N PRO A 471 -12.65 31.92 -13.35
CA PRO A 471 -13.84 32.57 -12.82
C PRO A 471 -14.62 33.12 -14.01
N THR A 472 -15.70 32.44 -14.38
CA THR A 472 -16.50 32.83 -15.56
C THR A 472 -17.24 34.14 -15.29
N ASN A 473 -17.25 34.56 -14.01
CA ASN A 473 -17.96 35.75 -13.53
C ASN A 473 -19.39 35.86 -14.13
N GLY A 474 -20.01 34.66 -14.33
CA GLY A 474 -21.34 34.58 -14.91
C GLY A 474 -21.40 34.65 -16.45
N LEU A 475 -20.25 34.61 -17.14
CA LEU A 475 -20.18 34.56 -18.60
C LEU A 475 -20.34 33.11 -19.09
N THR A 476 -21.04 32.93 -20.20
CA THR A 476 -21.12 31.66 -20.92
C THR A 476 -19.81 31.38 -21.67
N THR A 477 -19.54 30.14 -22.04
CA THR A 477 -18.39 29.75 -22.86
C THR A 477 -18.22 30.61 -24.10
N ARG A 478 -19.32 30.92 -24.77
CA ARG A 478 -19.32 31.76 -25.97
C ARG A 478 -18.99 33.22 -25.69
N GLU A 479 -19.46 33.75 -24.56
CA GLU A 479 -19.11 35.09 -24.10
C GLU A 479 -17.63 35.16 -23.68
N LEU A 480 -17.08 34.12 -23.11
CA LEU A 480 -15.64 34.01 -22.81
C LEU A 480 -14.76 34.00 -24.07
N GLU A 481 -15.15 33.30 -25.12
CA GLU A 481 -14.45 33.33 -26.40
C GLU A 481 -14.49 34.75 -27.02
N VAL A 482 -15.63 35.39 -26.95
CA VAL A 482 -15.78 36.77 -27.45
C VAL A 482 -14.95 37.76 -26.64
N VAL A 483 -14.92 37.67 -25.30
CA VAL A 483 -14.16 38.60 -24.45
C VAL A 483 -12.65 38.43 -24.62
N ARG A 484 -12.18 37.20 -24.80
CA ARG A 484 -10.78 36.91 -25.09
C ARG A 484 -10.31 37.57 -26.38
N LEU A 485 -11.03 37.38 -27.47
CA LEU A 485 -10.72 38.05 -28.74
C LEU A 485 -10.89 39.58 -28.67
N LEU A 486 -11.84 40.04 -27.89
CA LEU A 486 -12.04 41.47 -27.65
C LEU A 486 -10.85 42.09 -26.89
N ALA A 487 -10.31 41.37 -25.92
CA ALA A 487 -9.14 41.82 -25.13
C ALA A 487 -7.85 41.92 -25.97
N THR A 488 -7.72 41.14 -27.05
CA THR A 488 -6.63 41.31 -28.02
C THR A 488 -6.81 42.54 -28.94
N GLY A 489 -7.86 43.32 -28.78
CA GLY A 489 -8.17 44.46 -29.62
C GLY A 489 -8.93 44.15 -30.92
N ALA A 490 -9.38 42.92 -31.10
CA ALA A 490 -10.08 42.50 -32.33
C ALA A 490 -11.42 43.22 -32.51
N THR A 491 -11.73 43.69 -33.70
CA THR A 491 -13.05 44.33 -34.03
C THR A 491 -14.18 43.28 -34.07
N ASN A 492 -15.45 43.72 -33.92
CA ASN A 492 -16.57 42.78 -34.00
C ASN A 492 -16.59 41.99 -35.33
N ARG A 493 -16.12 42.59 -36.41
CA ARG A 493 -15.97 41.93 -37.71
C ARG A 493 -14.87 40.87 -37.71
N ALA A 494 -13.75 41.12 -37.03
CA ALA A 494 -12.68 40.15 -36.88
C ALA A 494 -13.12 38.98 -35.99
N ILE A 495 -13.77 39.26 -34.85
CA ILE A 495 -14.35 38.26 -33.93
C ILE A 495 -15.40 37.40 -34.65
N ALA A 496 -16.31 38.04 -35.41
CA ALA A 496 -17.35 37.35 -36.19
C ALA A 496 -16.75 36.36 -37.19
N ARG A 497 -15.66 36.72 -37.87
CA ARG A 497 -14.95 35.86 -38.80
C ARG A 497 -14.26 34.69 -38.10
N GLU A 498 -13.58 34.98 -37.00
CA GLU A 498 -12.84 33.95 -36.20
C GLU A 498 -13.81 32.91 -35.64
N LEU A 499 -14.90 33.38 -35.04
CA LEU A 499 -15.88 32.54 -34.38
C LEU A 499 -16.98 32.01 -35.32
N ARG A 500 -16.91 32.31 -36.63
CA ARG A 500 -17.89 31.93 -37.69
C ARG A 500 -19.33 32.28 -37.35
N ILE A 501 -19.56 33.48 -36.83
CA ILE A 501 -20.90 34.02 -36.50
C ILE A 501 -21.10 35.39 -37.17
N SER A 502 -22.31 35.97 -37.06
CA SER A 502 -22.56 37.29 -37.59
C SER A 502 -22.01 38.41 -36.70
N GLU A 503 -21.62 39.57 -37.28
CA GLU A 503 -21.21 40.75 -36.50
C GLU A 503 -22.32 41.19 -35.52
N LYS A 504 -23.61 41.00 -35.91
CA LYS A 504 -24.75 41.29 -35.06
C LYS A 504 -24.78 40.35 -33.84
N THR A 505 -24.42 39.07 -34.01
CA THR A 505 -24.34 38.10 -32.90
C THR A 505 -23.23 38.48 -31.93
N VAL A 506 -22.05 38.92 -32.43
CA VAL A 506 -20.96 39.42 -31.58
C VAL A 506 -21.42 40.65 -30.77
N ALA A 507 -22.11 41.62 -31.44
CA ALA A 507 -22.63 42.80 -30.76
C ALA A 507 -23.63 42.44 -29.64
N THR A 508 -24.46 41.43 -29.86
CA THR A 508 -25.40 40.90 -28.85
C THR A 508 -24.66 40.30 -27.66
N HIS A 509 -23.66 39.47 -27.89
CA HIS A 509 -22.81 38.92 -26.80
C HIS A 509 -22.12 40.02 -26.01
N VAL A 510 -21.54 41.03 -26.66
CA VAL A 510 -20.91 42.18 -26.00
C VAL A 510 -21.93 42.95 -25.15
N GLY A 511 -23.13 43.17 -25.64
CA GLY A 511 -24.20 43.83 -24.87
C GLY A 511 -24.62 43.04 -23.63
N HIS A 512 -24.74 41.71 -23.76
CA HIS A 512 -25.03 40.83 -22.60
C HIS A 512 -23.92 40.85 -21.58
N MET A 513 -22.64 40.86 -22.00
CA MET A 513 -21.50 40.96 -21.10
C MET A 513 -21.46 42.27 -20.35
N PHE A 514 -21.79 43.40 -21.00
CA PHE A 514 -21.93 44.69 -20.32
C PHE A 514 -22.94 44.63 -19.17
N THR A 515 -24.08 44.01 -19.41
CA THR A 515 -25.11 43.84 -18.38
C THR A 515 -24.69 42.88 -17.27
N LYS A 516 -24.09 41.74 -17.62
CA LYS A 516 -23.69 40.71 -16.65
C LYS A 516 -22.55 41.17 -15.73
N LEU A 517 -21.60 41.92 -16.28
CA LEU A 517 -20.40 42.35 -15.57
C LEU A 517 -20.50 43.77 -15.01
N ALA A 518 -21.66 44.42 -15.21
CA ALA A 518 -21.93 45.83 -14.82
C ALA A 518 -20.86 46.79 -15.34
N VAL A 519 -20.44 46.63 -16.61
CA VAL A 519 -19.47 47.51 -17.28
C VAL A 519 -20.13 48.28 -18.40
N GLU A 520 -19.73 49.55 -18.63
CA GLU A 520 -20.42 50.44 -19.54
C GLU A 520 -19.72 50.64 -20.89
N SER A 521 -18.50 50.09 -21.05
CA SER A 521 -17.74 50.32 -22.28
C SER A 521 -16.87 49.12 -22.65
N ARG A 522 -16.50 49.06 -23.94
CA ARG A 522 -15.58 48.04 -24.47
C ARG A 522 -14.20 48.09 -23.75
N ALA A 523 -13.69 49.29 -23.44
CA ALA A 523 -12.45 49.46 -22.72
C ALA A 523 -12.57 48.95 -21.27
N ALA A 524 -13.69 49.25 -20.60
CA ALA A 524 -13.97 48.71 -19.27
C ALA A 524 -14.09 47.17 -19.26
N LEU A 525 -14.72 46.58 -20.30
CA LEU A 525 -14.80 45.14 -20.45
C LEU A 525 -13.41 44.51 -20.67
N THR A 526 -12.55 45.16 -21.45
CA THR A 526 -11.14 44.73 -21.62
C THR A 526 -10.38 44.81 -20.33
N ALA A 527 -10.45 45.89 -19.59
CA ALA A 527 -9.77 46.04 -18.28
C ALA A 527 -10.26 44.95 -17.29
N TYR A 528 -11.58 44.78 -17.21
CA TYR A 528 -12.20 43.74 -16.39
C TYR A 528 -11.67 42.34 -16.72
N ALA A 529 -11.50 42.04 -18.01
CA ALA A 529 -11.00 40.74 -18.45
C ALA A 529 -9.56 40.44 -17.97
N TYR A 530 -8.68 41.48 -18.00
CA TYR A 530 -7.31 41.35 -17.47
C TYR A 530 -7.28 41.32 -15.95
N GLU A 531 -8.04 42.18 -15.25
CA GLU A 531 -8.07 42.25 -13.78
C GLU A 531 -8.59 40.94 -13.14
N HIS A 532 -9.49 40.23 -13.84
CA HIS A 532 -10.11 38.99 -13.33
C HIS A 532 -9.57 37.72 -13.99
N GLY A 533 -8.46 37.80 -14.73
CA GLY A 533 -7.78 36.63 -15.31
C GLY A 533 -8.63 35.86 -16.33
N LEU A 534 -9.51 36.53 -17.08
CA LEU A 534 -10.31 35.93 -18.14
C LEU A 534 -9.56 35.78 -19.48
N VAL A 535 -8.35 36.40 -19.54
CA VAL A 535 -7.48 36.43 -20.73
C VAL A 535 -6.09 35.95 -20.35
#